data_dbb8a21d17cfbbe76143e523055393a6
#
_entry.id   dbb8a21d17cfbbe76143e523055393a6
#
_cell.length_a   1.000
_cell.length_b   1.000
_cell.length_c   1.000
_cell.angle_alpha   90.00
_cell.angle_beta   90.00
_cell.angle_gamma   90.00
#
_symmetry.space_group_name_H-M   'P 1'
#
loop_
_entity.id
_entity.type
_entity.pdbx_description
1 polymer ?
#
loop_
_entity_poly.entity_id
_entity_poly.type
_entity_poly.pdbx_seq_one_letter_code
_entity_poly.pdbx_strand_id
1 'polypeptide(L)'
;MNPRCDFIRGKNNPILRVTLFLMSFVGLMRHPRLSRLLAVRWTGQATDGIFQSALASFVLFSPERQANALSAAIGFAVVLLPYSIVGPFVGTILDRVSRQRALFYANLARSANLLVVAVFVFSGTTGVALTVVVLVAFGINRLILAALSAGLPLLIDSKSLITANAIAVTGGSVLVVVGGGIGVGVRALVDGAALADHADALLILLAAAGYFAAALFTSRLNKYEIGPQKHEKAAASFAQGFTDMREGLAFLRRHVDAGRGIVATAVHRGGLTALTLTALLLERNSFNDPSRPEDGLQGFGIALSVAGIGVFLGAFLAPYGVARFGRHRWIKFAMFASAAAPLILAASQTKITLSLTAFLASFFGQNIKVTNDALVQSKIDDYYRGRVFAVYDVVVNGAIVSGGLIAALLLPTSGLTASVPLCVSGAYLLVAVVVLRSAKFKAIY
;
A
#
# COMPACT_ATOMS: atom_id res chain seq x y z
N MET A 1 21.02 48.79 1.25
CA MET A 1 20.12 47.74 0.77
C MET A 1 20.92 46.44 0.69
N ASN A 2 20.56 45.46 1.45
CA ASN A 2 21.38 44.25 1.68
C ASN A 2 20.90 43.11 0.77
N PRO A 3 21.66 42.71 -0.25
CA PRO A 3 21.21 41.71 -1.26
C PRO A 3 20.94 40.30 -0.68
N ARG A 4 21.29 40.06 0.58
CA ARG A 4 20.99 38.79 1.28
C ARG A 4 19.52 38.65 1.73
N CYS A 5 18.77 39.74 1.88
CA CYS A 5 17.36 39.67 2.28
C CYS A 5 16.42 39.30 1.14
N ASP A 6 16.74 39.64 -0.11
CA ASP A 6 15.89 39.31 -1.25
C ASP A 6 15.99 37.82 -1.66
N PHE A 7 17.16 37.23 -1.42
CA PHE A 7 17.35 35.78 -1.69
C PHE A 7 16.57 34.87 -0.72
N ILE A 8 16.31 35.34 0.51
CA ILE A 8 15.53 34.62 1.53
C ILE A 8 14.03 34.78 1.30
N ARG A 9 13.57 35.95 0.81
CA ARG A 9 12.15 36.19 0.46
C ARG A 9 11.68 35.37 -0.73
N GLY A 10 12.55 35.12 -1.74
CA GLY A 10 12.21 34.26 -2.88
C GLY A 10 12.00 32.80 -2.53
N LYS A 11 12.68 32.25 -1.50
CA LYS A 11 12.56 30.86 -1.08
C LYS A 11 11.21 30.50 -0.42
N ASN A 12 10.45 31.49 0.05
CA ASN A 12 9.17 31.26 0.73
C ASN A 12 7.94 31.48 -0.15
N ASN A 13 8.11 31.78 -1.44
CA ASN A 13 6.99 31.92 -2.36
C ASN A 13 6.44 30.53 -2.69
N PRO A 14 5.18 30.19 -2.31
CA PRO A 14 4.58 28.89 -2.56
C PRO A 14 4.46 28.56 -4.06
N ILE A 15 4.25 29.57 -4.90
CA ILE A 15 4.18 29.42 -6.35
C ILE A 15 5.54 29.01 -6.92
N LEU A 16 6.64 29.63 -6.47
CA LEU A 16 7.99 29.28 -6.90
C LEU A 16 8.36 27.84 -6.48
N ARG A 17 7.95 27.41 -5.28
CA ARG A 17 8.15 26.01 -4.83
C ARG A 17 7.39 25.01 -5.64
N VAL A 18 6.14 25.30 -5.98
CA VAL A 18 5.33 24.44 -6.86
C VAL A 18 5.93 24.38 -8.27
N THR A 19 6.35 25.51 -8.82
CA THR A 19 6.98 25.58 -10.14
C THR A 19 8.30 24.80 -10.17
N LEU A 20 9.16 24.97 -9.16
CA LEU A 20 10.41 24.21 -9.03
C LEU A 20 10.16 22.70 -8.86
N PHE A 21 9.13 22.33 -8.10
CA PHE A 21 8.71 20.94 -7.96
C PHE A 21 8.23 20.36 -9.29
N LEU A 22 7.39 21.08 -10.03
CA LEU A 22 6.91 20.66 -11.36
C LEU A 22 8.05 20.56 -12.38
N MET A 23 8.99 21.50 -12.38
CA MET A 23 10.18 21.44 -13.24
C MET A 23 11.07 20.24 -12.88
N SER A 24 11.27 19.98 -11.58
CA SER A 24 12.00 18.79 -11.10
C SER A 24 11.26 17.50 -11.48
N PHE A 25 9.95 17.47 -11.35
CA PHE A 25 9.10 16.33 -11.73
C PHE A 25 9.23 16.04 -13.23
N VAL A 26 9.06 17.04 -14.09
CA VAL A 26 9.20 16.87 -15.56
C VAL A 26 10.62 16.47 -15.95
N GLY A 27 11.63 17.05 -15.31
CA GLY A 27 13.03 16.69 -15.53
C GLY A 27 13.31 15.22 -15.17
N LEU A 28 12.78 14.77 -14.01
CA LEU A 28 12.91 13.38 -13.56
C LEU A 28 12.18 12.39 -14.48
N MET A 29 10.99 12.74 -14.96
CA MET A 29 10.24 11.91 -15.90
C MET A 29 10.94 11.76 -17.27
N ARG A 30 11.71 12.75 -17.66
CA ARG A 30 12.54 12.69 -18.89
C ARG A 30 13.84 11.94 -18.70
N HIS A 31 14.22 11.57 -17.46
CA HIS A 31 15.44 10.82 -17.20
C HIS A 31 15.30 9.36 -17.70
N PRO A 32 16.03 8.92 -18.74
CA PRO A 32 15.72 7.68 -19.48
C PRO A 32 15.85 6.41 -18.63
N ARG A 33 16.74 6.40 -17.63
CA ARG A 33 16.89 5.24 -16.72
C ARG A 33 15.75 5.18 -15.72
N LEU A 34 15.35 6.32 -15.15
CA LEU A 34 14.24 6.39 -14.23
C LEU A 34 12.93 6.05 -14.92
N SER A 35 12.66 6.60 -16.10
CA SER A 35 11.42 6.32 -16.84
C SER A 35 11.25 4.84 -17.17
N ARG A 36 12.33 4.11 -17.50
CA ARG A 36 12.30 2.66 -17.69
C ARG A 36 11.92 1.91 -16.41
N LEU A 37 12.50 2.30 -15.26
CA LEU A 37 12.17 1.70 -13.96
C LEU A 37 10.71 2.00 -13.56
N LEU A 38 10.25 3.24 -13.79
CA LEU A 38 8.87 3.64 -13.54
C LEU A 38 7.89 2.88 -14.45
N ALA A 39 8.23 2.66 -15.72
CA ALA A 39 7.42 1.87 -16.64
C ALA A 39 7.20 0.45 -16.10
N VAL A 40 8.25 -0.23 -15.62
CA VAL A 40 8.12 -1.57 -15.00
C VAL A 40 7.21 -1.49 -13.77
N ARG A 41 7.47 -0.52 -12.89
CA ARG A 41 6.72 -0.36 -11.64
C ARG A 41 5.24 -0.07 -11.89
N TRP A 42 4.97 0.90 -12.74
CA TRP A 42 3.61 1.39 -12.97
C TRP A 42 2.77 0.41 -13.76
N THR A 43 3.34 -0.26 -14.77
CA THR A 43 2.67 -1.36 -15.46
C THR A 43 2.32 -2.48 -14.49
N GLY A 44 3.27 -2.93 -13.66
CA GLY A 44 3.01 -3.94 -12.65
C GLY A 44 1.91 -3.54 -11.65
N GLN A 45 1.90 -2.29 -11.20
CA GLN A 45 0.90 -1.81 -10.22
C GLN A 45 -0.48 -1.59 -10.83
N ALA A 46 -0.59 -1.11 -12.08
CA ALA A 46 -1.86 -1.07 -12.81
C ALA A 46 -2.43 -2.49 -13.00
N THR A 47 -1.57 -3.41 -13.37
CA THR A 47 -1.89 -4.84 -13.52
C THR A 47 -2.34 -5.48 -12.21
N ASP A 48 -1.70 -5.10 -11.08
CA ASP A 48 -2.12 -5.53 -9.75
C ASP A 48 -3.54 -5.08 -9.42
N GLY A 49 -3.90 -3.86 -9.78
CA GLY A 49 -5.27 -3.35 -9.61
C GLY A 49 -6.29 -4.20 -10.36
N ILE A 50 -6.03 -4.54 -11.63
CA ILE A 50 -6.88 -5.40 -12.45
C ILE A 50 -7.01 -6.80 -11.80
N PHE A 51 -5.89 -7.41 -11.42
CA PHE A 51 -5.88 -8.72 -10.76
C PHE A 51 -6.66 -8.73 -9.45
N GLN A 52 -6.46 -7.72 -8.60
CA GLN A 52 -7.14 -7.64 -7.30
C GLN A 52 -8.64 -7.42 -7.46
N SER A 53 -9.09 -6.65 -8.46
CA SER A 53 -10.52 -6.48 -8.73
C SER A 53 -11.19 -7.76 -9.23
N ALA A 54 -10.54 -8.49 -10.13
CA ALA A 54 -11.03 -9.78 -10.62
C ALA A 54 -11.09 -10.83 -9.49
N LEU A 55 -10.05 -10.88 -8.65
CA LEU A 55 -10.04 -11.80 -7.51
C LEU A 55 -11.10 -11.43 -6.47
N ALA A 56 -11.34 -10.15 -6.22
CA ALA A 56 -12.39 -9.68 -5.32
C ALA A 56 -13.78 -10.04 -5.88
N SER A 57 -14.00 -9.82 -7.18
CA SER A 57 -15.23 -10.24 -7.87
C SER A 57 -15.48 -11.73 -7.69
N PHE A 58 -14.51 -12.56 -8.06
CA PHE A 58 -14.62 -14.01 -8.00
C PHE A 58 -14.83 -14.54 -6.58
N VAL A 59 -14.09 -14.05 -5.58
CA VAL A 59 -14.11 -14.60 -4.21
C VAL A 59 -15.23 -14.00 -3.37
N LEU A 60 -15.45 -12.67 -3.48
CA LEU A 60 -16.26 -11.92 -2.54
C LEU A 60 -17.64 -11.55 -3.08
N PHE A 61 -17.78 -11.37 -4.39
CA PHE A 61 -19.00 -10.89 -5.02
C PHE A 61 -19.70 -11.93 -5.94
N SER A 62 -19.17 -13.15 -6.03
CA SER A 62 -19.87 -14.23 -6.74
C SER A 62 -21.18 -14.60 -6.04
N PRO A 63 -22.32 -14.72 -6.78
CA PRO A 63 -23.61 -15.07 -6.20
C PRO A 63 -23.60 -16.40 -5.42
N GLU A 64 -22.82 -17.37 -5.90
CA GLU A 64 -22.74 -18.71 -5.36
C GLU A 64 -21.87 -18.81 -4.08
N ARG A 65 -21.09 -17.76 -3.80
CA ARG A 65 -20.11 -17.72 -2.71
C ARG A 65 -20.52 -16.63 -1.71
N GLN A 66 -21.34 -17.00 -0.73
CA GLN A 66 -21.79 -16.06 0.30
C GLN A 66 -20.59 -15.45 1.03
N ALA A 67 -20.41 -14.13 0.91
CA ALA A 67 -19.40 -13.41 1.67
C ALA A 67 -19.83 -13.29 3.13
N ASN A 68 -19.12 -13.98 4.01
CA ASN A 68 -19.16 -13.70 5.43
C ASN A 68 -17.89 -12.97 5.86
N ALA A 69 -17.93 -12.34 7.05
CA ALA A 69 -16.82 -11.57 7.57
C ALA A 69 -15.51 -12.38 7.68
N LEU A 70 -15.61 -13.64 8.06
CA LEU A 70 -14.45 -14.52 8.22
C LEU A 70 -13.79 -14.86 6.87
N SER A 71 -14.57 -15.20 5.85
CA SER A 71 -14.04 -15.47 4.51
C SER A 71 -13.35 -14.26 3.90
N ALA A 72 -13.92 -13.06 4.07
CA ALA A 72 -13.31 -11.81 3.61
C ALA A 72 -12.03 -11.49 4.41
N ALA A 73 -12.01 -11.70 5.73
CA ALA A 73 -10.81 -11.50 6.54
C ALA A 73 -9.69 -12.49 6.19
N ILE A 74 -10.02 -13.74 5.91
CA ILE A 74 -9.07 -14.73 5.39
C ILE A 74 -8.51 -14.26 4.04
N GLY A 75 -9.35 -13.75 3.13
CA GLY A 75 -8.91 -13.16 1.87
C GLY A 75 -7.90 -12.03 2.08
N PHE A 76 -8.15 -11.10 2.99
CA PHE A 76 -7.18 -10.05 3.37
C PHE A 76 -5.91 -10.62 3.98
N ALA A 77 -6.00 -11.61 4.87
CA ALA A 77 -4.85 -12.27 5.46
C ALA A 77 -3.98 -12.95 4.40
N VAL A 78 -4.59 -13.64 3.45
CA VAL A 78 -3.92 -14.28 2.32
C VAL A 78 -3.15 -13.27 1.47
N VAL A 79 -3.75 -12.11 1.16
CA VAL A 79 -3.08 -11.05 0.39
C VAL A 79 -1.86 -10.49 1.12
N LEU A 80 -1.91 -10.40 2.45
CA LEU A 80 -0.91 -9.67 3.26
C LEU A 80 0.11 -10.59 3.94
N LEU A 81 -0.22 -11.86 4.17
CA LEU A 81 0.67 -12.83 4.82
C LEU A 81 2.04 -12.96 4.12
N PRO A 82 2.13 -13.01 2.77
CA PRO A 82 3.41 -13.08 2.07
C PRO A 82 4.30 -11.86 2.33
N TYR A 83 3.71 -10.69 2.55
CA TYR A 83 4.49 -9.48 2.85
C TYR A 83 5.23 -9.58 4.19
N SER A 84 4.63 -10.26 5.17
CA SER A 84 5.24 -10.47 6.48
C SER A 84 6.28 -11.59 6.47
N ILE A 85 6.00 -12.68 5.73
CA ILE A 85 6.88 -13.86 5.70
C ILE A 85 8.05 -13.67 4.73
N VAL A 86 7.78 -13.23 3.50
CA VAL A 86 8.79 -13.11 2.44
C VAL A 86 9.64 -11.85 2.62
N GLY A 87 9.07 -10.79 3.20
CA GLY A 87 9.71 -9.48 3.36
C GLY A 87 11.14 -9.52 3.92
N PRO A 88 11.39 -10.18 5.06
CA PRO A 88 12.72 -10.26 5.67
C PRO A 88 13.78 -10.97 4.80
N PHE A 89 13.35 -11.86 3.90
CA PHE A 89 14.25 -12.67 3.08
C PHE A 89 14.51 -12.12 1.67
N VAL A 90 13.73 -11.15 1.25
CA VAL A 90 13.84 -10.55 -0.09
C VAL A 90 15.20 -9.89 -0.29
N GLY A 91 15.73 -9.21 0.72
CA GLY A 91 17.05 -8.59 0.68
C GLY A 91 18.15 -9.59 0.32
N THR A 92 18.17 -10.75 0.98
CA THR A 92 19.14 -11.83 0.73
C THR A 92 19.12 -12.35 -0.70
N ILE A 93 17.96 -12.39 -1.34
CA ILE A 93 17.84 -12.82 -2.74
C ILE A 93 18.38 -11.72 -3.68
N LEU A 94 18.01 -10.46 -3.42
CA LEU A 94 18.37 -9.31 -4.26
C LEU A 94 19.84 -8.92 -4.18
N ASP A 95 20.55 -9.33 -3.13
CA ASP A 95 21.99 -9.08 -2.98
C ASP A 95 22.85 -10.14 -3.69
N ARG A 96 22.27 -11.30 -4.03
CA ARG A 96 22.98 -12.40 -4.72
C ARG A 96 22.89 -12.38 -6.24
N VAL A 97 21.77 -11.86 -6.78
CA VAL A 97 21.50 -11.84 -8.23
C VAL A 97 21.35 -10.41 -8.72
N SER A 98 21.64 -10.17 -10.02
CA SER A 98 21.38 -8.85 -10.56
C SER A 98 19.87 -8.54 -10.43
N ARG A 99 19.56 -7.38 -9.85
CA ARG A 99 18.17 -6.96 -9.58
C ARG A 99 17.36 -6.88 -10.87
N GLN A 100 17.98 -6.56 -11.99
CA GLN A 100 17.35 -6.60 -13.31
C GLN A 100 16.89 -8.03 -13.69
N ARG A 101 17.74 -9.04 -13.50
CA ARG A 101 17.36 -10.44 -13.76
C ARG A 101 16.27 -10.91 -12.76
N ALA A 102 16.44 -10.58 -11.49
CA ALA A 102 15.43 -10.88 -10.47
C ALA A 102 14.06 -10.30 -10.84
N LEU A 103 14.01 -9.02 -11.30
CA LEU A 103 12.79 -8.39 -11.78
C LEU A 103 12.22 -9.06 -13.03
N PHE A 104 13.07 -9.38 -14.00
CA PHE A 104 12.64 -10.02 -15.24
C PHE A 104 11.98 -11.37 -14.97
N TYR A 105 12.67 -12.26 -14.24
CA TYR A 105 12.15 -13.58 -13.92
C TYR A 105 10.97 -13.54 -12.95
N ALA A 106 10.95 -12.59 -12.01
CA ALA A 106 9.82 -12.43 -11.11
C ALA A 106 8.54 -11.97 -11.84
N ASN A 107 8.65 -11.01 -12.78
CA ASN A 107 7.51 -10.60 -13.61
C ASN A 107 7.03 -11.75 -14.51
N LEU A 108 7.95 -12.51 -15.11
CA LEU A 108 7.61 -13.66 -15.92
C LEU A 108 6.96 -14.79 -15.12
N ALA A 109 7.51 -15.11 -13.94
CA ALA A 109 6.96 -16.11 -13.04
C ALA A 109 5.57 -15.69 -12.53
N ARG A 110 5.36 -14.39 -12.27
CA ARG A 110 4.06 -13.86 -11.89
C ARG A 110 3.06 -13.97 -13.03
N SER A 111 3.46 -13.62 -14.27
CA SER A 111 2.62 -13.83 -15.44
C SER A 111 2.18 -15.29 -15.58
N ALA A 112 3.13 -16.24 -15.51
CA ALA A 112 2.83 -17.66 -15.56
C ALA A 112 1.93 -18.13 -14.40
N ASN A 113 2.17 -17.64 -13.17
CA ASN A 113 1.33 -17.95 -12.02
C ASN A 113 -0.11 -17.44 -12.22
N LEU A 114 -0.31 -16.25 -12.78
CA LEU A 114 -1.63 -15.71 -13.07
C LEU A 114 -2.37 -16.51 -14.16
N LEU A 115 -1.68 -17.15 -15.11
CA LEU A 115 -2.31 -18.09 -16.03
C LEU A 115 -2.90 -19.29 -15.27
N VAL A 116 -2.20 -19.80 -14.25
CA VAL A 116 -2.71 -20.87 -13.39
C VAL A 116 -3.93 -20.39 -12.59
N VAL A 117 -3.87 -19.18 -12.01
CA VAL A 117 -5.02 -18.58 -11.31
C VAL A 117 -6.22 -18.45 -12.25
N ALA A 118 -6.00 -18.00 -13.49
CA ALA A 118 -7.07 -17.85 -14.48
C ALA A 118 -7.76 -19.21 -14.78
N VAL A 119 -7.00 -20.30 -14.86
CA VAL A 119 -7.58 -21.66 -15.03
C VAL A 119 -8.44 -22.05 -13.85
N PHE A 120 -7.99 -21.82 -12.61
CA PHE A 120 -8.78 -22.10 -11.40
C PHE A 120 -10.08 -21.28 -11.37
N VAL A 121 -9.99 -19.98 -11.71
CA VAL A 121 -11.14 -19.08 -11.73
C VAL A 121 -12.11 -19.49 -12.83
N PHE A 122 -11.61 -19.79 -14.04
CA PHE A 122 -12.42 -20.25 -15.18
C PHE A 122 -13.20 -21.54 -14.87
N SER A 123 -12.59 -22.46 -14.12
CA SER A 123 -13.22 -23.71 -13.69
C SER A 123 -14.10 -23.57 -12.44
N GLY A 124 -14.26 -22.36 -11.90
CA GLY A 124 -15.00 -22.12 -10.65
C GLY A 124 -14.35 -22.74 -9.40
N THR A 125 -13.10 -23.21 -9.52
CA THR A 125 -12.39 -23.90 -8.43
C THR A 125 -12.00 -22.92 -7.33
N THR A 126 -12.40 -23.23 -6.10
CA THR A 126 -12.06 -22.47 -4.88
C THR A 126 -11.29 -23.33 -3.89
N GLY A 127 -10.93 -22.76 -2.73
CA GLY A 127 -10.33 -23.50 -1.62
C GLY A 127 -8.81 -23.37 -1.56
N VAL A 128 -8.17 -24.36 -0.92
CA VAL A 128 -6.75 -24.28 -0.55
C VAL A 128 -5.83 -24.17 -1.77
N ALA A 129 -6.14 -24.86 -2.86
CA ALA A 129 -5.30 -24.83 -4.06
C ALA A 129 -5.23 -23.42 -4.68
N LEU A 130 -6.38 -22.78 -4.91
CA LEU A 130 -6.42 -21.40 -5.38
C LEU A 130 -5.72 -20.46 -4.39
N THR A 131 -5.99 -20.62 -3.10
CA THR A 131 -5.37 -19.82 -2.04
C THR A 131 -3.84 -19.87 -2.10
N VAL A 132 -3.26 -21.08 -2.25
CA VAL A 132 -1.79 -21.24 -2.34
C VAL A 132 -1.24 -20.55 -3.59
N VAL A 133 -1.87 -20.70 -4.74
CA VAL A 133 -1.41 -20.07 -5.99
C VAL A 133 -1.50 -18.55 -5.90
N VAL A 134 -2.55 -18.01 -5.29
CA VAL A 134 -2.71 -16.58 -5.02
C VAL A 134 -1.65 -16.06 -4.02
N LEU A 135 -1.36 -16.82 -2.96
CA LEU A 135 -0.27 -16.51 -2.01
C LEU A 135 1.08 -16.40 -2.73
N VAL A 136 1.37 -17.31 -3.65
CA VAL A 136 2.59 -17.28 -4.47
C VAL A 136 2.61 -16.01 -5.33
N ALA A 137 1.48 -15.63 -5.95
CA ALA A 137 1.39 -14.39 -6.72
C ALA A 137 1.76 -13.16 -5.88
N PHE A 138 1.20 -13.03 -4.67
CA PHE A 138 1.52 -11.91 -3.79
C PHE A 138 2.95 -11.94 -3.25
N GLY A 139 3.50 -13.15 -2.99
CA GLY A 139 4.90 -13.33 -2.61
C GLY A 139 5.87 -12.83 -3.69
N ILE A 140 5.61 -13.20 -4.95
CA ILE A 140 6.38 -12.72 -6.11
C ILE A 140 6.27 -11.20 -6.24
N ASN A 141 5.09 -10.62 -6.00
CA ASN A 141 4.91 -9.16 -6.02
C ASN A 141 5.79 -8.45 -5.01
N ARG A 142 5.91 -9.02 -3.81
CA ARG A 142 6.80 -8.44 -2.78
C ARG A 142 8.25 -8.37 -3.25
N LEU A 143 8.74 -9.41 -3.91
CA LEU A 143 10.08 -9.45 -4.49
C LEU A 143 10.24 -8.36 -5.57
N ILE A 144 9.25 -8.19 -6.47
CA ILE A 144 9.24 -7.17 -7.50
C ILE A 144 9.34 -5.77 -6.90
N LEU A 145 8.45 -5.43 -5.94
CA LEU A 145 8.42 -4.11 -5.32
C LEU A 145 9.69 -3.79 -4.53
N ALA A 146 10.27 -4.77 -3.87
CA ALA A 146 11.52 -4.60 -3.14
C ALA A 146 12.71 -4.37 -4.09
N ALA A 147 12.79 -5.13 -5.20
CA ALA A 147 13.83 -4.94 -6.21
C ALA A 147 13.76 -3.55 -6.87
N LEU A 148 12.56 -3.08 -7.20
CA LEU A 148 12.32 -1.74 -7.73
C LEU A 148 12.72 -0.64 -6.74
N SER A 149 12.38 -0.82 -5.46
CA SER A 149 12.72 0.16 -4.42
C SER A 149 14.23 0.19 -4.12
N ALA A 150 14.89 -0.97 -4.12
CA ALA A 150 16.33 -1.07 -3.92
C ALA A 150 17.15 -0.58 -5.14
N GLY A 151 16.56 -0.62 -6.34
CA GLY A 151 17.21 -0.14 -7.57
C GLY A 151 17.17 1.38 -7.75
N LEU A 152 16.15 2.04 -7.20
CA LEU A 152 15.91 3.47 -7.41
C LEU A 152 17.07 4.39 -6.97
N PRO A 153 17.73 4.20 -5.80
CA PRO A 153 18.83 5.05 -5.37
C PRO A 153 20.06 4.99 -6.27
N LEU A 154 20.21 3.94 -7.07
CA LEU A 154 21.34 3.77 -7.99
C LEU A 154 21.17 4.53 -9.32
N LEU A 155 19.96 5.02 -9.59
CA LEU A 155 19.62 5.70 -10.84
C LEU A 155 19.61 7.22 -10.72
N ILE A 156 19.48 7.74 -9.48
CA ILE A 156 19.16 9.14 -9.21
C ILE A 156 20.07 9.67 -8.11
N ASP A 157 20.50 10.93 -8.27
CA ASP A 157 21.28 11.62 -7.26
C ASP A 157 20.52 11.76 -5.93
N SER A 158 21.26 11.75 -4.82
CA SER A 158 20.72 11.83 -3.45
C SER A 158 19.79 13.04 -3.23
N LYS A 159 20.04 14.16 -3.93
CA LYS A 159 19.20 15.37 -3.85
C LYS A 159 17.80 15.17 -4.44
N SER A 160 17.68 14.37 -5.48
CA SER A 160 16.41 14.10 -6.20
C SER A 160 15.73 12.82 -5.76
N LEU A 161 16.39 12.00 -4.93
CA LEU A 161 15.93 10.67 -4.53
C LEU A 161 14.57 10.71 -3.82
N ILE A 162 14.34 11.69 -2.94
CA ILE A 162 13.06 11.83 -2.20
C ILE A 162 11.92 12.07 -3.19
N THR A 163 12.12 12.98 -4.15
CA THR A 163 11.12 13.30 -5.17
C THR A 163 10.90 12.11 -6.10
N ALA A 164 11.96 11.44 -6.55
CA ALA A 164 11.85 10.26 -7.41
C ALA A 164 11.11 9.11 -6.70
N ASN A 165 11.38 8.88 -5.42
CA ASN A 165 10.67 7.87 -4.62
C ASN A 165 9.19 8.23 -4.43
N ALA A 166 8.88 9.51 -4.15
CA ALA A 166 7.52 9.99 -4.06
C ALA A 166 6.74 9.76 -5.37
N ILE A 167 7.34 10.09 -6.52
CA ILE A 167 6.77 9.85 -7.84
C ILE A 167 6.52 8.34 -8.06
N ALA A 168 7.52 7.52 -7.78
CA ALA A 168 7.44 6.09 -7.97
C ALA A 168 6.34 5.44 -7.12
N VAL A 169 6.27 5.78 -5.83
CA VAL A 169 5.31 5.19 -4.89
C VAL A 169 3.91 5.74 -5.09
N THR A 170 3.76 7.06 -5.18
CA THR A 170 2.44 7.69 -5.35
C THR A 170 1.84 7.37 -6.71
N GLY A 171 2.63 7.50 -7.79
CA GLY A 171 2.19 7.14 -9.14
C GLY A 171 1.77 5.68 -9.23
N GLY A 172 2.52 4.79 -8.58
CA GLY A 172 2.15 3.39 -8.50
C GLY A 172 0.85 3.15 -7.74
N SER A 173 0.65 3.81 -6.59
CA SER A 173 -0.60 3.68 -5.82
C SER A 173 -1.82 4.17 -6.62
N VAL A 174 -1.67 5.27 -7.35
CA VAL A 174 -2.72 5.77 -8.26
C VAL A 174 -3.03 4.73 -9.34
N LEU A 175 -2.02 4.10 -9.91
CA LEU A 175 -2.21 3.12 -10.98
C LEU A 175 -2.82 1.80 -10.49
N VAL A 176 -2.61 1.40 -9.23
CA VAL A 176 -3.39 0.30 -8.63
C VAL A 176 -4.88 0.64 -8.62
N VAL A 177 -5.24 1.85 -8.22
CA VAL A 177 -6.65 2.29 -8.18
C VAL A 177 -7.23 2.38 -9.60
N VAL A 178 -6.48 2.95 -10.55
CA VAL A 178 -6.89 3.01 -11.96
C VAL A 178 -7.05 1.62 -12.54
N GLY A 179 -6.11 0.71 -12.30
CA GLY A 179 -6.20 -0.68 -12.73
C GLY A 179 -7.41 -1.41 -12.14
N GLY A 180 -7.68 -1.20 -10.84
CA GLY A 180 -8.88 -1.71 -10.19
C GLY A 180 -10.17 -1.18 -10.83
N GLY A 181 -10.22 0.13 -11.12
CA GLY A 181 -11.33 0.75 -11.83
C GLY A 181 -11.52 0.20 -13.26
N ILE A 182 -10.42 -0.02 -14.00
CA ILE A 182 -10.45 -0.68 -15.31
C ILE A 182 -11.02 -2.09 -15.17
N GLY A 183 -10.57 -2.86 -14.17
CA GLY A 183 -11.08 -4.21 -13.94
C GLY A 183 -12.58 -4.24 -13.66
N VAL A 184 -13.08 -3.36 -12.78
CA VAL A 184 -14.52 -3.23 -12.50
C VAL A 184 -15.28 -2.79 -13.76
N GLY A 185 -14.76 -1.81 -14.52
CA GLY A 185 -15.38 -1.32 -15.75
C GLY A 185 -15.46 -2.37 -16.85
N VAL A 186 -14.37 -3.12 -17.09
CA VAL A 186 -14.33 -4.21 -18.06
C VAL A 186 -15.30 -5.33 -17.62
N ARG A 187 -15.34 -5.64 -16.31
CA ARG A 187 -16.28 -6.61 -15.77
C ARG A 187 -17.73 -6.22 -16.09
N ALA A 188 -18.09 -4.97 -15.85
CA ALA A 188 -19.43 -4.45 -16.15
C ALA A 188 -19.79 -4.48 -17.64
N LEU A 189 -18.82 -4.34 -18.55
CA LEU A 189 -19.04 -4.41 -19.99
C LEU A 189 -19.25 -5.85 -20.50
N VAL A 190 -18.65 -6.82 -19.81
CA VAL A 190 -18.72 -8.25 -20.17
C VAL A 190 -19.89 -8.94 -19.45
N ASP A 191 -20.47 -8.29 -18.44
CA ASP A 191 -21.63 -8.79 -17.70
C ASP A 191 -22.81 -9.03 -18.65
N GLY A 192 -23.39 -10.22 -18.58
CA GLY A 192 -24.45 -10.64 -19.52
C GLY A 192 -23.95 -11.27 -20.82
N ALA A 193 -22.69 -11.11 -21.23
CA ALA A 193 -22.11 -11.73 -22.42
C ALA A 193 -21.37 -13.05 -22.11
N ALA A 194 -20.93 -13.24 -20.86
CA ALA A 194 -20.22 -14.43 -20.41
C ALA A 194 -20.64 -14.81 -18.98
N LEU A 195 -20.39 -16.07 -18.61
CA LEU A 195 -20.53 -16.49 -17.21
C LEU A 195 -19.59 -15.67 -16.31
N ALA A 196 -20.04 -15.34 -15.10
CA ALA A 196 -19.29 -14.47 -14.17
C ALA A 196 -17.83 -14.90 -13.98
N ASP A 197 -17.57 -16.19 -13.76
CA ASP A 197 -16.24 -16.73 -13.57
C ASP A 197 -15.36 -16.63 -14.84
N HIS A 198 -15.97 -16.72 -16.03
CA HIS A 198 -15.24 -16.54 -17.29
C HIS A 198 -14.80 -15.08 -17.49
N ALA A 199 -15.63 -14.12 -17.09
CA ALA A 199 -15.29 -12.70 -17.16
C ALA A 199 -14.14 -12.35 -16.18
N ASP A 200 -14.19 -12.89 -14.97
CA ASP A 200 -13.11 -12.74 -13.99
C ASP A 200 -11.81 -13.42 -14.45
N ALA A 201 -11.91 -14.60 -15.08
CA ALA A 201 -10.75 -15.26 -15.67
C ALA A 201 -10.11 -14.45 -16.81
N LEU A 202 -10.93 -13.81 -17.67
CA LEU A 202 -10.43 -12.90 -18.71
C LEU A 202 -9.66 -11.72 -18.14
N LEU A 203 -10.14 -11.11 -17.05
CA LEU A 203 -9.43 -10.04 -16.36
C LEU A 203 -8.08 -10.52 -15.80
N ILE A 204 -8.02 -11.75 -15.27
CA ILE A 204 -6.78 -12.33 -14.78
C ILE A 204 -5.82 -12.65 -15.94
N LEU A 205 -6.32 -13.08 -17.10
CA LEU A 205 -5.51 -13.22 -18.31
C LEU A 205 -4.95 -11.88 -18.80
N LEU A 206 -5.75 -10.81 -18.74
CA LEU A 206 -5.28 -9.45 -19.04
C LEU A 206 -4.18 -9.03 -18.05
N ALA A 207 -4.33 -9.37 -16.79
CA ALA A 207 -3.29 -9.13 -15.78
C ALA A 207 -2.02 -9.97 -16.05
N ALA A 208 -2.15 -11.22 -16.49
CA ALA A 208 -1.00 -12.04 -16.89
C ALA A 208 -0.24 -11.39 -18.06
N ALA A 209 -0.95 -10.90 -19.07
CA ALA A 209 -0.36 -10.16 -20.19
C ALA A 209 0.34 -8.87 -19.75
N GLY A 210 -0.23 -8.13 -18.77
CA GLY A 210 0.36 -6.94 -18.19
C GLY A 210 1.69 -7.23 -17.47
N TYR A 211 1.79 -8.34 -16.72
CA TYR A 211 3.06 -8.76 -16.11
C TYR A 211 4.08 -9.26 -17.13
N PHE A 212 3.63 -9.89 -18.21
CA PHE A 212 4.50 -10.22 -19.33
C PHE A 212 5.07 -8.94 -19.97
N ALA A 213 4.25 -7.90 -20.19
CA ALA A 213 4.70 -6.60 -20.67
C ALA A 213 5.69 -5.95 -19.69
N ALA A 214 5.46 -6.04 -18.36
CA ALA A 214 6.41 -5.56 -17.36
C ALA A 214 7.76 -6.31 -17.43
N ALA A 215 7.75 -7.61 -17.73
CA ALA A 215 8.98 -8.37 -17.98
C ALA A 215 9.71 -7.84 -19.22
N LEU A 216 9.00 -7.55 -20.32
CA LEU A 216 9.58 -6.95 -21.53
C LEU A 216 10.15 -5.54 -21.26
N PHE A 217 9.49 -4.71 -20.45
CA PHE A 217 10.07 -3.43 -20.03
C PHE A 217 11.33 -3.62 -19.18
N THR A 218 11.35 -4.65 -18.32
CA THR A 218 12.51 -4.98 -17.50
C THR A 218 13.73 -5.40 -18.36
N SER A 219 13.52 -6.04 -19.50
CA SER A 219 14.61 -6.42 -20.42
C SER A 219 15.34 -5.22 -21.02
N ARG A 220 14.69 -4.03 -21.03
CA ARG A 220 15.30 -2.77 -21.50
C ARG A 220 16.23 -2.11 -20.49
N LEU A 221 16.28 -2.60 -19.24
CA LEU A 221 17.23 -2.18 -18.22
C LEU A 221 18.54 -2.94 -18.40
N ASN A 222 19.68 -2.27 -18.21
CA ASN A 222 20.97 -2.96 -18.24
C ASN A 222 21.14 -3.84 -17.00
N LYS A 223 21.84 -4.98 -17.15
CA LYS A 223 22.01 -6.04 -16.15
C LYS A 223 22.45 -5.56 -14.76
N TYR A 224 23.31 -4.54 -14.68
CA TYR A 224 23.86 -4.01 -13.43
C TYR A 224 23.43 -2.57 -13.16
N GLU A 225 22.50 -2.02 -13.94
CA GLU A 225 22.04 -0.64 -13.82
C GLU A 225 21.37 -0.35 -12.48
N ILE A 226 20.68 -1.35 -11.93
CA ILE A 226 19.95 -1.27 -10.65
C ILE A 226 20.56 -2.15 -9.55
N GLY A 227 21.82 -2.59 -9.72
CA GLY A 227 22.60 -3.35 -8.74
C GLY A 227 22.36 -4.87 -8.75
N PRO A 228 22.95 -5.60 -7.80
CA PRO A 228 23.97 -5.15 -6.85
C PRO A 228 25.28 -4.80 -7.52
N GLN A 229 26.01 -3.83 -6.98
CA GLN A 229 27.36 -3.52 -7.45
C GLN A 229 28.32 -4.65 -7.03
N LYS A 230 29.40 -4.85 -7.81
CA LYS A 230 30.31 -6.01 -7.63
C LYS A 230 30.88 -6.19 -6.21
N HIS A 231 30.91 -5.13 -5.40
CA HIS A 231 31.40 -5.14 -4.02
C HIS A 231 30.34 -5.45 -2.95
N GLU A 232 29.06 -5.52 -3.32
CA GLU A 232 27.94 -5.73 -2.38
C GLU A 232 27.54 -7.22 -2.21
N LYS A 233 28.31 -8.15 -2.77
CA LYS A 233 28.02 -9.59 -2.62
C LYS A 233 28.35 -10.06 -1.21
N ALA A 234 27.53 -9.70 -0.24
CA ALA A 234 27.62 -10.27 1.08
C ALA A 234 27.05 -11.68 1.11
N ALA A 235 27.71 -12.56 1.86
CA ALA A 235 27.22 -13.91 2.17
C ALA A 235 26.10 -13.81 3.22
N ALA A 236 24.94 -13.21 2.84
CA ALA A 236 23.81 -13.09 3.73
C ALA A 236 23.14 -14.47 3.91
N SER A 237 23.11 -14.97 5.13
CA SER A 237 22.38 -16.16 5.54
C SER A 237 20.93 -15.81 5.88
N PHE A 238 19.98 -16.75 5.73
CA PHE A 238 18.61 -16.57 6.23
C PHE A 238 18.57 -16.25 7.73
N ALA A 239 19.49 -16.81 8.52
CA ALA A 239 19.65 -16.47 9.93
C ALA A 239 19.99 -14.98 10.17
N GLN A 240 20.67 -14.34 9.22
CA GLN A 240 20.99 -12.92 9.27
C GLN A 240 19.71 -12.05 9.30
N GLY A 241 18.66 -12.42 8.57
CA GLY A 241 17.41 -11.69 8.57
C GLY A 241 16.75 -11.59 9.95
N PHE A 242 16.82 -12.65 10.76
CA PHE A 242 16.33 -12.61 12.15
C PHE A 242 17.23 -11.77 13.07
N THR A 243 18.54 -11.85 12.88
CA THR A 243 19.50 -11.02 13.62
C THR A 243 19.29 -9.54 13.29
N ASP A 244 19.17 -9.19 12.03
CA ASP A 244 18.92 -7.84 11.56
C ASP A 244 17.60 -7.27 12.11
N MET A 245 16.56 -8.09 12.15
CA MET A 245 15.26 -7.71 12.73
C MET A 245 15.36 -7.46 14.24
N ARG A 246 16.13 -8.31 14.97
CA ARG A 246 16.40 -8.13 16.41
C ARG A 246 17.18 -6.84 16.67
N GLU A 247 18.19 -6.54 15.86
CA GLU A 247 18.96 -5.30 15.95
C GLU A 247 18.11 -4.08 15.61
N GLY A 248 17.27 -4.14 14.58
CA GLY A 248 16.30 -3.10 14.25
C GLY A 248 15.33 -2.81 15.41
N LEU A 249 14.83 -3.85 16.07
CA LEU A 249 13.97 -3.71 17.25
C LEU A 249 14.72 -3.11 18.45
N ALA A 250 15.97 -3.53 18.68
CA ALA A 250 16.82 -2.98 19.73
C ALA A 250 17.11 -1.48 19.48
N PHE A 251 17.34 -1.10 18.22
CA PHE A 251 17.50 0.29 17.83
C PHE A 251 16.23 1.12 18.10
N LEU A 252 15.04 0.61 17.74
CA LEU A 252 13.76 1.28 17.97
C LEU A 252 13.44 1.47 19.47
N ARG A 253 13.87 0.53 20.32
CA ARG A 253 13.74 0.69 21.79
C ARG A 253 14.53 1.87 22.33
N ARG A 254 15.64 2.25 21.68
CA ARG A 254 16.44 3.44 22.01
C ARG A 254 15.90 4.73 21.36
N HIS A 255 15.21 4.60 20.22
CA HIS A 255 14.61 5.70 19.44
C HIS A 255 13.10 5.66 19.55
N VAL A 256 12.59 5.93 20.74
CA VAL A 256 11.17 5.79 21.12
C VAL A 256 10.23 6.57 20.21
N ASP A 257 10.66 7.69 19.66
CA ASP A 257 9.83 8.51 18.76
C ASP A 257 9.53 7.80 17.44
N ALA A 258 10.55 7.18 16.84
CA ALA A 258 10.37 6.38 15.62
C ALA A 258 9.46 5.17 15.90
N GLY A 259 9.67 4.48 17.03
CA GLY A 259 8.82 3.39 17.47
C GLY A 259 7.34 3.79 17.67
N ARG A 260 7.09 4.94 18.29
CA ARG A 260 5.74 5.50 18.46
C ARG A 260 5.06 5.83 17.12
N GLY A 261 5.81 6.39 16.17
CA GLY A 261 5.31 6.62 14.81
C GLY A 261 4.94 5.33 14.09
N ILE A 262 5.76 4.27 14.25
CA ILE A 262 5.47 2.94 13.68
C ILE A 262 4.20 2.36 14.29
N VAL A 263 4.02 2.44 15.61
CA VAL A 263 2.80 1.98 16.30
C VAL A 263 1.58 2.76 15.82
N ALA A 264 1.68 4.09 15.68
CA ALA A 264 0.58 4.91 15.17
C ALA A 264 0.18 4.48 13.74
N THR A 265 1.16 4.26 12.86
CA THR A 265 0.91 3.79 11.50
C THR A 265 0.29 2.39 11.50
N ALA A 266 0.79 1.48 12.33
CA ALA A 266 0.30 0.11 12.42
C ALA A 266 -1.15 0.04 12.88
N VAL A 267 -1.48 0.71 13.99
CA VAL A 267 -2.85 0.74 14.53
C VAL A 267 -3.80 1.40 13.54
N HIS A 268 -3.36 2.51 12.90
CA HIS A 268 -4.17 3.15 11.86
C HIS A 268 -4.44 2.21 10.68
N ARG A 269 -3.45 1.50 10.19
CA ARG A 269 -3.59 0.54 9.08
C ARG A 269 -4.47 -0.64 9.43
N GLY A 270 -4.34 -1.18 10.65
CA GLY A 270 -5.23 -2.24 11.15
C GLY A 270 -6.69 -1.77 11.22
N GLY A 271 -6.93 -0.58 11.78
CA GLY A 271 -8.27 0.02 11.83
C GLY A 271 -8.84 0.32 10.43
N LEU A 272 -8.00 0.82 9.50
CA LEU A 272 -8.42 1.04 8.12
C LEU A 272 -8.85 -0.26 7.44
N THR A 273 -8.14 -1.38 7.70
CA THR A 273 -8.53 -2.71 7.19
C THR A 273 -9.87 -3.16 7.78
N ALA A 274 -10.09 -2.94 9.07
CA ALA A 274 -11.36 -3.25 9.72
C ALA A 274 -12.52 -2.45 9.07
N LEU A 275 -12.33 -1.16 8.80
CA LEU A 275 -13.30 -0.31 8.11
C LEU A 275 -13.51 -0.74 6.65
N THR A 276 -12.46 -1.19 5.96
CA THR A 276 -12.56 -1.71 4.58
C THR A 276 -13.39 -2.99 4.55
N LEU A 277 -13.21 -3.89 5.53
CA LEU A 277 -14.04 -5.09 5.65
C LEU A 277 -15.50 -4.75 5.96
N THR A 278 -15.73 -3.76 6.84
CA THR A 278 -17.07 -3.23 7.10
C THR A 278 -17.71 -2.68 5.83
N ALA A 279 -16.97 -1.87 5.06
CA ALA A 279 -17.43 -1.31 3.79
C ALA A 279 -17.82 -2.40 2.78
N LEU A 280 -16.99 -3.43 2.66
CA LEU A 280 -17.25 -4.58 1.79
C LEU A 280 -18.59 -5.26 2.11
N LEU A 281 -18.82 -5.57 3.41
CA LEU A 281 -20.04 -6.26 3.81
C LEU A 281 -21.27 -5.36 3.72
N LEU A 282 -21.15 -4.07 4.04
CA LEU A 282 -22.24 -3.10 3.88
C LEU A 282 -22.67 -2.98 2.43
N GLU A 283 -21.73 -2.79 1.51
CA GLU A 283 -22.03 -2.67 0.08
C GLU A 283 -22.59 -3.95 -0.52
N ARG A 284 -22.06 -5.11 -0.09
CA ARG A 284 -22.53 -6.39 -0.61
C ARG A 284 -23.89 -6.82 -0.05
N ASN A 285 -24.11 -6.68 1.27
CA ASN A 285 -25.21 -7.36 1.96
C ASN A 285 -26.29 -6.42 2.50
N SER A 286 -26.06 -5.09 2.50
CA SER A 286 -26.99 -4.14 3.14
C SER A 286 -27.38 -2.94 2.31
N PHE A 287 -26.45 -2.38 1.51
CA PHE A 287 -26.74 -1.18 0.72
C PHE A 287 -27.23 -1.47 -0.69
N ASN A 288 -27.01 -2.69 -1.15
CA ASN A 288 -27.47 -3.17 -2.45
C ASN A 288 -28.19 -4.51 -2.28
N ASP A 289 -28.91 -4.93 -3.32
CA ASP A 289 -29.59 -6.21 -3.34
C ASP A 289 -28.53 -7.34 -3.38
N PRO A 290 -28.50 -8.27 -2.41
CA PRO A 290 -27.58 -9.38 -2.41
C PRO A 290 -27.68 -10.31 -3.63
N SER A 291 -28.82 -10.30 -4.33
CA SER A 291 -29.01 -11.03 -5.58
C SER A 291 -28.34 -10.35 -6.79
N ARG A 292 -27.87 -9.11 -6.64
CA ARG A 292 -27.13 -8.33 -7.64
C ARG A 292 -25.72 -7.97 -7.13
N PRO A 293 -24.82 -8.93 -7.10
CA PRO A 293 -23.47 -8.73 -6.53
C PRO A 293 -22.66 -7.66 -7.27
N GLU A 294 -22.95 -7.40 -8.55
CA GLU A 294 -22.37 -6.34 -9.36
C GLU A 294 -22.63 -4.94 -8.80
N ASP A 295 -23.83 -4.68 -8.26
CA ASP A 295 -24.15 -3.38 -7.63
C ASP A 295 -23.32 -3.19 -6.36
N GLY A 296 -23.12 -4.24 -5.57
CA GLY A 296 -22.24 -4.25 -4.40
C GLY A 296 -20.77 -4.01 -4.78
N LEU A 297 -20.30 -4.64 -5.85
CA LEU A 297 -18.94 -4.44 -6.36
C LEU A 297 -18.71 -3.00 -6.84
N GLN A 298 -19.68 -2.42 -7.55
CA GLN A 298 -19.63 -1.03 -7.97
C GLN A 298 -19.61 -0.07 -6.76
N GLY A 299 -20.52 -0.26 -5.79
CA GLY A 299 -20.55 0.54 -4.57
C GLY A 299 -19.24 0.49 -3.81
N PHE A 300 -18.67 -0.70 -3.61
CA PHE A 300 -17.37 -0.89 -2.99
C PHE A 300 -16.24 -0.24 -3.81
N GLY A 301 -16.27 -0.35 -5.14
CA GLY A 301 -15.34 0.32 -6.06
C GLY A 301 -15.38 1.84 -5.93
N ILE A 302 -16.57 2.42 -5.78
CA ILE A 302 -16.76 3.87 -5.54
C ILE A 302 -16.12 4.24 -4.18
N ALA A 303 -16.42 3.50 -3.13
CA ALA A 303 -15.84 3.75 -1.79
C ALA A 303 -14.30 3.69 -1.80
N LEU A 304 -13.72 2.72 -2.51
CA LEU A 304 -12.26 2.61 -2.70
C LEU A 304 -11.69 3.76 -3.52
N SER A 305 -12.42 4.24 -4.54
CA SER A 305 -12.01 5.38 -5.36
C SER A 305 -11.97 6.67 -4.54
N VAL A 306 -12.99 6.89 -3.71
CA VAL A 306 -13.06 8.02 -2.78
C VAL A 306 -11.95 7.93 -1.72
N ALA A 307 -11.65 6.73 -1.21
CA ALA A 307 -10.51 6.49 -0.34
C ALA A 307 -9.18 6.82 -1.06
N GLY A 308 -9.04 6.45 -2.33
CA GLY A 308 -7.89 6.76 -3.17
C GLY A 308 -7.65 8.26 -3.32
N ILE A 309 -8.72 9.05 -3.53
CA ILE A 309 -8.64 10.52 -3.53
C ILE A 309 -8.14 11.02 -2.16
N GLY A 310 -8.64 10.46 -1.07
CA GLY A 310 -8.15 10.76 0.28
C GLY A 310 -6.65 10.48 0.45
N VAL A 311 -6.18 9.33 -0.01
CA VAL A 311 -4.74 8.98 -0.02
C VAL A 311 -3.93 10.00 -0.80
N PHE A 312 -4.36 10.35 -2.00
CA PHE A 312 -3.66 11.31 -2.86
C PHE A 312 -3.54 12.69 -2.19
N LEU A 313 -4.66 13.25 -1.75
CA LEU A 313 -4.70 14.55 -1.08
C LEU A 313 -3.94 14.54 0.24
N GLY A 314 -4.01 13.43 1.00
CA GLY A 314 -3.27 13.25 2.24
C GLY A 314 -1.76 13.24 2.02
N ALA A 315 -1.27 12.57 0.98
CA ALA A 315 0.15 12.58 0.63
C ALA A 315 0.63 13.98 0.22
N PHE A 316 -0.20 14.70 -0.53
CA PHE A 316 0.11 16.07 -0.98
C PHE A 316 0.16 17.07 0.18
N LEU A 317 -0.75 16.95 1.15
CA LEU A 317 -0.84 17.88 2.27
C LEU A 317 0.15 17.58 3.42
N ALA A 318 0.63 16.35 3.53
CA ALA A 318 1.53 15.94 4.60
C ALA A 318 2.79 16.82 4.75
N PRO A 319 3.53 17.19 3.69
CA PRO A 319 4.69 18.05 3.79
C PRO A 319 4.36 19.45 4.34
N TYR A 320 3.21 20.02 3.94
CA TYR A 320 2.75 21.33 4.43
C TYR A 320 2.43 21.27 5.93
N GLY A 321 1.67 20.26 6.36
CA GLY A 321 1.35 20.06 7.78
C GLY A 321 2.59 19.89 8.64
N VAL A 322 3.56 19.09 8.17
CA VAL A 322 4.86 18.91 8.84
C VAL A 322 5.65 20.20 8.92
N ALA A 323 5.71 20.99 7.85
CA ALA A 323 6.42 22.26 7.84
C ALA A 323 5.80 23.29 8.80
N ARG A 324 4.47 23.29 8.96
CA ARG A 324 3.73 24.26 9.79
C ARG A 324 3.70 23.89 11.27
N PHE A 325 3.49 22.60 11.60
CA PHE A 325 3.22 22.14 12.97
C PHE A 325 4.33 21.27 13.55
N GLY A 326 5.28 20.84 12.74
CA GLY A 326 6.28 19.84 13.09
C GLY A 326 5.73 18.40 13.05
N ARG A 327 6.63 17.43 12.83
CA ARG A 327 6.29 16.01 12.58
C ARG A 327 5.43 15.39 13.68
N HIS A 328 5.85 15.55 14.93
CA HIS A 328 5.17 14.91 16.07
C HIS A 328 3.75 15.45 16.29
N ARG A 329 3.59 16.79 16.28
CA ARG A 329 2.27 17.43 16.44
C ARG A 329 1.36 17.08 15.28
N TRP A 330 1.91 16.99 14.06
CA TRP A 330 1.14 16.65 12.87
C TRP A 330 0.62 15.20 12.91
N ILE A 331 1.47 14.22 13.27
CA ILE A 331 1.03 12.81 13.44
C ILE A 331 -0.05 12.72 14.52
N LYS A 332 0.14 13.39 15.66
CA LYS A 332 -0.83 13.40 16.75
C LYS A 332 -2.16 13.99 16.31
N PHE A 333 -2.15 15.14 15.64
CA PHE A 333 -3.35 15.78 15.09
C PHE A 333 -4.05 14.85 14.09
N ALA A 334 -3.31 14.30 13.12
CA ALA A 334 -3.86 13.40 12.12
C ALA A 334 -4.47 12.14 12.76
N MET A 335 -3.90 11.63 13.85
CA MET A 335 -4.44 10.48 14.58
C MET A 335 -5.75 10.82 15.31
N PHE A 336 -5.84 12.00 15.94
CA PHE A 336 -7.09 12.49 16.53
C PHE A 336 -8.18 12.71 15.47
N ALA A 337 -7.84 13.36 14.37
CA ALA A 337 -8.77 13.61 13.28
C ALA A 337 -9.23 12.32 12.60
N SER A 338 -8.35 11.32 12.48
CA SER A 338 -8.71 9.98 12.02
C SER A 338 -9.76 9.30 12.88
N ALA A 339 -9.79 9.56 14.19
CA ALA A 339 -10.75 8.94 15.08
C ALA A 339 -12.18 9.45 14.83
N ALA A 340 -12.36 10.65 14.29
CA ALA A 340 -13.67 11.18 13.94
C ALA A 340 -14.33 10.43 12.75
N ALA A 341 -13.55 9.92 11.83
CA ALA A 341 -14.08 9.26 10.64
C ALA A 341 -14.94 8.02 10.97
N PRO A 342 -14.47 7.03 11.78
CA PRO A 342 -15.29 5.89 12.14
C PRO A 342 -16.52 6.28 12.99
N LEU A 343 -16.48 7.38 13.78
CA LEU A 343 -17.65 7.85 14.53
C LEU A 343 -18.80 8.27 13.63
N ILE A 344 -18.50 8.87 12.47
CA ILE A 344 -19.50 9.22 11.47
C ILE A 344 -20.23 7.97 10.99
N LEU A 345 -19.49 6.90 10.69
CA LEU A 345 -20.06 5.63 10.26
C LEU A 345 -20.80 4.92 11.40
N ALA A 346 -20.33 5.04 12.66
CA ALA A 346 -21.01 4.47 13.81
C ALA A 346 -22.36 5.14 14.08
N ALA A 347 -22.45 6.46 13.86
CA ALA A 347 -23.67 7.24 14.08
C ALA A 347 -24.75 6.97 13.02
N SER A 348 -24.35 6.73 11.78
CA SER A 348 -25.26 6.47 10.66
C SER A 348 -24.55 5.66 9.59
N GLN A 349 -25.13 4.54 9.20
CA GLN A 349 -24.57 3.63 8.19
C GLN A 349 -25.31 3.79 6.88
N THR A 350 -24.82 4.70 6.05
CA THR A 350 -25.33 5.01 4.70
C THR A 350 -24.17 5.02 3.70
N LYS A 351 -24.47 4.95 2.41
CA LYS A 351 -23.44 5.08 1.35
C LYS A 351 -22.65 6.39 1.46
N ILE A 352 -23.30 7.47 1.89
CA ILE A 352 -22.66 8.79 2.04
C ILE A 352 -21.69 8.78 3.22
N THR A 353 -22.12 8.32 4.40
CA THR A 353 -21.27 8.26 5.59
C THR A 353 -20.14 7.26 5.43
N LEU A 354 -20.36 6.16 4.71
CA LEU A 354 -19.31 5.21 4.34
C LEU A 354 -18.24 5.88 3.45
N SER A 355 -18.66 6.57 2.40
CA SER A 355 -17.74 7.28 1.50
C SER A 355 -16.96 8.38 2.21
N LEU A 356 -17.62 9.15 3.07
CA LEU A 356 -16.96 10.18 3.90
C LEU A 356 -15.95 9.58 4.87
N THR A 357 -16.30 8.46 5.51
CA THR A 357 -15.40 7.72 6.40
C THR A 357 -14.19 7.17 5.63
N ALA A 358 -14.41 6.59 4.45
CA ALA A 358 -13.35 6.08 3.58
C ALA A 358 -12.38 7.19 3.16
N PHE A 359 -12.91 8.37 2.79
CA PHE A 359 -12.11 9.54 2.45
C PHE A 359 -11.26 10.01 3.64
N LEU A 360 -11.90 10.32 4.77
CA LEU A 360 -11.24 10.92 5.93
C LEU A 360 -10.21 9.97 6.55
N ALA A 361 -10.57 8.69 6.73
CA ALA A 361 -9.64 7.70 7.26
C ALA A 361 -8.43 7.53 6.34
N SER A 362 -8.62 7.46 5.04
CA SER A 362 -7.53 7.34 4.07
C SER A 362 -6.68 8.60 3.99
N PHE A 363 -7.29 9.78 4.02
CA PHE A 363 -6.61 11.07 4.01
C PHE A 363 -5.67 11.23 5.21
N PHE A 364 -6.19 11.08 6.42
CA PHE A 364 -5.38 11.22 7.64
C PHE A 364 -4.39 10.06 7.78
N GLY A 365 -4.77 8.86 7.39
CA GLY A 365 -3.87 7.71 7.41
C GLY A 365 -2.66 7.87 6.51
N GLN A 366 -2.83 8.47 5.35
CA GLN A 366 -1.71 8.76 4.46
C GLN A 366 -0.82 9.89 5.01
N ASN A 367 -1.40 10.90 5.67
CA ASN A 367 -0.64 11.91 6.39
C ASN A 367 0.24 11.29 7.48
N ILE A 368 -0.30 10.37 8.28
CA ILE A 368 0.44 9.64 9.32
C ILE A 368 1.59 8.85 8.68
N LYS A 369 1.30 8.07 7.65
CA LYS A 369 2.29 7.23 6.97
C LYS A 369 3.43 8.04 6.38
N VAL A 370 3.15 9.04 5.56
CA VAL A 370 4.17 9.86 4.88
C VAL A 370 5.05 10.59 5.92
N THR A 371 4.43 11.13 6.98
CA THR A 371 5.16 11.82 8.04
C THR A 371 6.05 10.87 8.83
N ASN A 372 5.56 9.65 9.13
CA ASN A 372 6.34 8.65 9.83
C ASN A 372 7.48 8.09 8.98
N ASP A 373 7.25 7.80 7.70
CA ASP A 373 8.29 7.35 6.77
C ASP A 373 9.42 8.39 6.69
N ALA A 374 9.09 9.68 6.62
CA ALA A 374 10.06 10.77 6.64
C ALA A 374 10.80 10.89 7.99
N LEU A 375 10.13 10.60 9.11
CA LEU A 375 10.75 10.56 10.44
C LEU A 375 11.77 9.43 10.55
N VAL A 376 11.38 8.22 10.14
CA VAL A 376 12.23 7.04 10.13
C VAL A 376 13.45 7.28 9.25
N GLN A 377 13.25 7.76 8.02
CA GLN A 377 14.35 8.03 7.07
C GLN A 377 15.33 9.09 7.57
N SER A 378 14.88 10.10 8.32
CA SER A 378 15.72 11.21 8.73
C SER A 378 16.46 11.01 10.05
N LYS A 379 15.96 10.12 10.93
CA LYS A 379 16.54 9.89 12.28
C LYS A 379 17.32 8.60 12.41
N ILE A 380 17.26 7.73 11.40
CA ILE A 380 17.90 6.41 11.45
C ILE A 380 19.11 6.43 10.53
N ASP A 381 20.26 6.08 11.09
CA ASP A 381 21.50 5.91 10.34
C ASP A 381 21.33 4.90 9.21
N ASP A 382 22.01 5.14 8.09
CA ASP A 382 21.91 4.30 6.89
C ASP A 382 22.14 2.81 7.19
N TYR A 383 23.04 2.51 8.10
CA TYR A 383 23.36 1.16 8.55
C TYR A 383 22.17 0.41 9.18
N TYR A 384 21.33 1.11 9.97
CA TYR A 384 20.15 0.50 10.62
C TYR A 384 18.85 0.68 9.84
N ARG A 385 18.84 1.51 8.81
CA ARG A 385 17.61 1.88 8.08
C ARG A 385 16.88 0.68 7.50
N GLY A 386 17.58 -0.22 6.82
CA GLY A 386 16.98 -1.43 6.26
C GLY A 386 16.39 -2.36 7.33
N ARG A 387 17.09 -2.52 8.45
CA ARG A 387 16.65 -3.34 9.60
C ARG A 387 15.40 -2.80 10.27
N VAL A 388 15.34 -1.49 10.45
CA VAL A 388 14.17 -0.82 11.03
C VAL A 388 12.98 -0.88 10.09
N PHE A 389 13.18 -0.71 8.76
CA PHE A 389 12.09 -0.87 7.80
C PHE A 389 11.57 -2.31 7.73
N ALA A 390 12.41 -3.32 7.91
CA ALA A 390 11.95 -4.70 8.01
C ALA A 390 11.04 -4.92 9.24
N VAL A 391 11.40 -4.37 10.40
CA VAL A 391 10.54 -4.38 11.60
C VAL A 391 9.25 -3.60 11.33
N TYR A 392 9.34 -2.44 10.71
CA TYR A 392 8.19 -1.61 10.36
C TYR A 392 7.19 -2.37 9.48
N ASP A 393 7.67 -3.01 8.42
CA ASP A 393 6.83 -3.80 7.51
C ASP A 393 6.13 -4.95 8.25
N VAL A 394 6.85 -5.70 9.10
CA VAL A 394 6.26 -6.81 9.87
C VAL A 394 5.18 -6.31 10.84
N VAL A 395 5.45 -5.22 11.57
CA VAL A 395 4.51 -4.65 12.55
C VAL A 395 3.27 -4.11 11.85
N VAL A 396 3.42 -3.38 10.74
CA VAL A 396 2.29 -2.80 10.01
C VAL A 396 1.45 -3.89 9.34
N ASN A 397 2.07 -4.84 8.66
CA ASN A 397 1.33 -5.94 8.01
C ASN A 397 0.67 -6.86 9.06
N GLY A 398 1.33 -7.12 10.18
CA GLY A 398 0.74 -7.83 11.31
C GLY A 398 -0.52 -7.11 11.85
N ALA A 399 -0.46 -5.79 12.00
CA ALA A 399 -1.60 -4.98 12.43
C ALA A 399 -2.75 -4.99 11.40
N ILE A 400 -2.44 -4.96 10.10
CA ILE A 400 -3.43 -5.05 9.02
C ILE A 400 -4.18 -6.39 9.10
N VAL A 401 -3.45 -7.51 9.19
CA VAL A 401 -4.04 -8.85 9.32
C VAL A 401 -4.86 -8.97 10.60
N SER A 402 -4.30 -8.55 11.74
CA SER A 402 -5.00 -8.59 13.03
C SER A 402 -6.26 -7.71 13.03
N GLY A 403 -6.20 -6.52 12.43
CA GLY A 403 -7.35 -5.63 12.29
C GLY A 403 -8.49 -6.26 11.49
N GLY A 404 -8.17 -6.93 10.37
CA GLY A 404 -9.13 -7.68 9.58
C GLY A 404 -9.74 -8.86 10.35
N LEU A 405 -8.92 -9.65 11.04
CA LEU A 405 -9.40 -10.79 11.84
C LEU A 405 -10.28 -10.35 13.02
N ILE A 406 -9.87 -9.32 13.77
CA ILE A 406 -10.66 -8.78 14.87
C ILE A 406 -12.00 -8.25 14.34
N ALA A 407 -11.99 -7.52 13.23
CA ALA A 407 -13.22 -7.04 12.62
C ALA A 407 -14.13 -8.20 12.20
N ALA A 408 -13.58 -9.28 11.62
CA ALA A 408 -14.34 -10.45 11.22
C ALA A 408 -15.07 -11.15 12.38
N LEU A 409 -14.49 -11.10 13.59
CA LEU A 409 -15.11 -11.66 14.79
C LEU A 409 -16.24 -10.77 15.33
N LEU A 410 -16.23 -9.48 15.01
CA LEU A 410 -17.20 -8.49 15.53
C LEU A 410 -18.29 -8.12 14.51
N LEU A 411 -18.05 -8.37 13.22
CA LEU A 411 -18.97 -8.01 12.15
C LEU A 411 -20.07 -9.07 11.97
N PRO A 412 -21.34 -8.67 11.96
CA PRO A 412 -22.41 -9.51 11.45
C PRO A 412 -22.29 -9.67 9.93
N THR A 413 -22.97 -10.66 9.38
CA THR A 413 -22.98 -10.90 7.91
C THR A 413 -23.49 -9.71 7.11
N SER A 414 -24.41 -8.94 7.68
CA SER A 414 -24.91 -7.69 7.07
C SER A 414 -23.86 -6.57 7.00
N GLY A 415 -22.85 -6.58 7.88
CA GLY A 415 -21.93 -5.46 8.07
C GLY A 415 -22.51 -4.32 8.94
N LEU A 416 -23.81 -4.35 9.24
CA LEU A 416 -24.50 -3.32 10.03
C LEU A 416 -24.16 -3.43 11.52
N THR A 417 -23.17 -2.66 11.95
CA THR A 417 -22.78 -2.58 13.38
C THR A 417 -22.05 -1.29 13.69
N ALA A 418 -22.30 -0.72 14.84
CA ALA A 418 -21.51 0.39 15.37
C ALA A 418 -20.24 -0.09 16.11
N SER A 419 -20.16 -1.38 16.52
CA SER A 419 -19.08 -1.89 17.37
C SER A 419 -17.71 -1.76 16.71
N VAL A 420 -17.55 -2.16 15.45
CA VAL A 420 -16.26 -2.09 14.73
C VAL A 420 -15.82 -0.64 14.55
N PRO A 421 -16.64 0.28 13.99
CA PRO A 421 -16.27 1.69 13.91
C PRO A 421 -15.92 2.32 15.27
N LEU A 422 -16.66 2.02 16.34
CA LEU A 422 -16.37 2.52 17.70
C LEU A 422 -15.03 1.97 18.24
N CYS A 423 -14.76 0.67 18.06
CA CYS A 423 -13.48 0.07 18.46
C CYS A 423 -12.31 0.71 17.71
N VAL A 424 -12.45 0.96 16.39
CA VAL A 424 -11.41 1.61 15.59
C VAL A 424 -11.18 3.05 16.06
N SER A 425 -12.26 3.82 16.30
CA SER A 425 -12.15 5.17 16.84
C SER A 425 -11.46 5.18 18.21
N GLY A 426 -11.86 4.28 19.11
CA GLY A 426 -11.25 4.12 20.44
C GLY A 426 -9.76 3.78 20.36
N ALA A 427 -9.37 2.88 19.45
CA ALA A 427 -7.96 2.54 19.22
C ALA A 427 -7.15 3.74 18.71
N TYR A 428 -7.70 4.53 17.79
CA TYR A 428 -7.04 5.74 17.28
C TYR A 428 -6.88 6.80 18.38
N LEU A 429 -7.92 7.04 19.19
CA LEU A 429 -7.87 7.94 20.33
C LEU A 429 -6.85 7.47 21.38
N LEU A 430 -6.84 6.19 21.71
CA LEU A 430 -5.88 5.62 22.65
C LEU A 430 -4.43 5.89 22.18
N VAL A 431 -4.13 5.66 20.91
CA VAL A 431 -2.80 5.93 20.36
C VAL A 431 -2.48 7.43 20.40
N ALA A 432 -3.42 8.28 20.02
CA ALA A 432 -3.23 9.73 20.04
C ALA A 432 -2.94 10.26 21.44
N VAL A 433 -3.61 9.72 22.48
CA VAL A 433 -3.48 10.18 23.86
C VAL A 433 -2.32 9.51 24.60
N VAL A 434 -2.19 8.18 24.50
CA VAL A 434 -1.25 7.39 25.31
C VAL A 434 0.10 7.25 24.63
N VAL A 435 0.10 6.78 23.34
CA VAL A 435 1.34 6.46 22.64
C VAL A 435 2.05 7.72 22.17
N LEU A 436 1.28 8.70 21.63
CA LEU A 436 1.81 9.98 21.13
C LEU A 436 1.84 11.05 22.22
N ARG A 437 1.93 10.64 23.48
CA ARG A 437 2.12 11.54 24.60
C ARG A 437 3.37 12.37 24.42
N SER A 438 3.29 13.67 24.69
CA SER A 438 4.41 14.62 24.59
C SER A 438 5.56 14.16 25.49
N ALA A 439 6.55 13.46 24.95
CA ALA A 439 7.85 13.41 25.58
C ALA A 439 8.48 14.81 25.38
N LYS A 440 9.10 15.36 26.43
CA LYS A 440 9.89 16.60 26.33
C LYS A 440 10.95 16.37 25.26
N PHE A 441 10.70 16.84 24.05
CA PHE A 441 11.70 16.85 23.01
C PHE A 441 12.77 17.86 23.45
N LYS A 442 13.91 17.38 23.88
CA LYS A 442 15.14 18.14 23.71
C LYS A 442 15.39 18.20 22.21
N ALA A 443 15.12 19.35 21.60
CA ALA A 443 15.60 19.65 20.28
C ALA A 443 17.12 19.52 20.33
N ILE A 444 17.66 18.46 19.75
CA ILE A 444 19.05 18.38 19.38
C ILE A 444 19.06 18.98 17.98
N TYR A 445 19.58 20.21 17.92
CA TYR A 445 19.87 20.96 16.69
C TYR A 445 20.96 20.22 15.90
#